data_7dcbc6146bae2925b3a257e0b55854bf
#
_entry.id   7dcbc6146bae2925b3a257e0b55854bf
#
_cell.length_a   1.000
_cell.length_b   1.000
_cell.length_c   1.000
_cell.angle_alpha   90.00
_cell.angle_beta   90.00
_cell.angle_gamma   90.00
#
_symmetry.space_group_name_H-M   'P 1'
#
loop_
_entity.id
_entity.type
_entity.pdbx_description
1 polymer ?
#
loop_
_entity_poly.entity_id
_entity_poly.type
_entity_poly.pdbx_seq_one_letter_code
_entity_poly.pdbx_strand_id
1 'polypeptide(L)'
;MSVEWKFVDTNVLVYLFDADAPEKRTRAQELLRKERDCIVLSIQVLGEFYVTVTRKFAESMSLETAARAVDAFSRFRVQPVHPETVNAAIHRSRSMRLSYWDSLIVEAALSAGAGVLFTEDLQHGQRIDDLQIVNPFRDGD
;
A
#
# COMPACT_ATOMS: atom_id res chain seq x y z
N MET A 1 17.61 1.84 18.41
CA MET A 1 16.42 2.63 18.07
C MET A 1 15.47 1.78 17.23
N SER A 2 14.20 1.87 17.51
CA SER A 2 13.20 1.17 16.73
C SER A 2 12.96 1.88 15.39
N VAL A 3 12.71 1.08 14.35
CA VAL A 3 12.34 1.61 13.04
C VAL A 3 10.85 1.92 13.05
N GLU A 4 10.47 3.11 12.57
CA GLU A 4 9.07 3.40 12.31
C GLU A 4 8.72 2.84 10.94
N TRP A 5 8.02 1.70 10.92
CA TRP A 5 7.60 1.07 9.69
C TRP A 5 6.48 1.88 9.03
N LYS A 6 6.52 1.96 7.71
CA LYS A 6 5.54 2.68 6.92
C LYS A 6 4.98 1.74 5.87
N PHE A 7 3.69 1.49 5.99
CA PHE A 7 2.99 0.60 5.07
C PHE A 7 2.58 1.39 3.82
N VAL A 8 2.77 0.80 2.65
CA VAL A 8 2.43 1.42 1.37
C VAL A 8 1.33 0.61 0.70
N ASP A 9 0.19 1.28 0.45
CA ASP A 9 -0.95 0.66 -0.20
C ASP A 9 -0.72 0.49 -1.71
N THR A 10 -1.49 -0.37 -2.31
CA THR A 10 -1.39 -0.75 -3.73
C THR A 10 -1.41 0.45 -4.67
N ASN A 11 -2.32 1.41 -4.46
CA ASN A 11 -2.45 2.55 -5.36
C ASN A 11 -1.15 3.34 -5.50
N VAL A 12 -0.39 3.48 -4.42
CA VAL A 12 0.89 4.21 -4.45
C VAL A 12 1.89 3.50 -5.38
N LEU A 13 1.95 2.17 -5.30
CA LEU A 13 2.85 1.40 -6.17
C LEU A 13 2.42 1.47 -7.63
N VAL A 14 1.11 1.46 -7.88
CA VAL A 14 0.57 1.57 -9.25
C VAL A 14 0.97 2.90 -9.89
N TYR A 15 0.93 4.01 -9.13
CA TYR A 15 1.32 5.32 -9.65
C TYR A 15 2.79 5.39 -10.09
N LEU A 16 3.66 4.54 -9.57
CA LEU A 16 5.06 4.48 -10.03
C LEU A 16 5.17 4.26 -11.54
N PHE A 17 4.15 3.66 -12.14
CA PHE A 17 4.15 3.28 -13.56
C PHE A 17 3.10 4.03 -14.38
N ASP A 18 2.42 5.00 -13.80
CA ASP A 18 1.29 5.68 -14.43
C ASP A 18 1.75 6.95 -15.16
N ALA A 19 2.03 6.80 -16.47
CA ALA A 19 2.47 7.92 -17.31
C ALA A 19 1.38 8.98 -17.49
N ASP A 20 0.10 8.63 -17.28
CA ASP A 20 -1.01 9.58 -17.39
C ASP A 20 -1.20 10.43 -16.13
N ALA A 21 -0.49 10.11 -15.06
CA ALA A 21 -0.52 10.87 -13.82
C ALA A 21 0.91 11.25 -13.40
N PRO A 22 1.59 12.13 -14.17
CA PRO A 22 3.03 12.39 -13.97
C PRO A 22 3.37 12.98 -12.60
N GLU A 23 2.52 13.81 -12.03
CA GLU A 23 2.77 14.38 -10.71
C GLU A 23 2.69 13.32 -9.62
N LYS A 24 1.68 12.46 -9.65
CA LYS A 24 1.55 11.36 -8.69
C LYS A 24 2.66 10.34 -8.87
N ARG A 25 3.05 10.08 -10.12
CA ARG A 25 4.18 9.19 -10.41
C ARG A 25 5.46 9.69 -9.77
N THR A 26 5.77 10.98 -9.93
CA THR A 26 6.97 11.58 -9.33
C THR A 26 6.92 11.50 -7.81
N ARG A 27 5.79 11.83 -7.20
CA ARG A 27 5.63 11.75 -5.75
C ARG A 27 5.78 10.33 -5.22
N ALA A 28 5.20 9.34 -5.93
CA ALA A 28 5.34 7.95 -5.54
C ALA A 28 6.80 7.50 -5.62
N GLN A 29 7.52 7.88 -6.68
CA GLN A 29 8.93 7.57 -6.84
C GLN A 29 9.77 8.16 -5.71
N GLU A 30 9.53 9.43 -5.38
CA GLU A 30 10.25 10.12 -4.30
C GLU A 30 9.96 9.48 -2.94
N LEU A 31 8.70 9.11 -2.70
CA LEU A 31 8.30 8.47 -1.46
C LEU A 31 9.05 7.14 -1.26
N LEU A 32 9.05 6.29 -2.28
CA LEU A 32 9.72 4.99 -2.21
C LEU A 32 11.22 5.15 -2.00
N ARG A 33 11.83 6.13 -2.67
CA ARG A 33 13.26 6.40 -2.51
C ARG A 33 13.57 6.90 -1.11
N LYS A 34 12.78 7.85 -0.60
CA LYS A 34 12.99 8.45 0.72
C LYS A 34 12.79 7.44 1.85
N GLU A 35 11.78 6.60 1.74
CA GLU A 35 11.36 5.71 2.81
C GLU A 35 11.81 4.25 2.63
N ARG A 36 12.67 3.98 1.66
CA ARG A 36 12.98 2.60 1.23
C ARG A 36 13.44 1.66 2.35
N ASP A 37 14.08 2.19 3.39
CA ASP A 37 14.61 1.35 4.47
C ASP A 37 13.57 0.99 5.53
N CYS A 38 12.39 1.58 5.45
CA CYS A 38 11.32 1.35 6.44
C CYS A 38 9.97 1.02 5.80
N ILE A 39 9.96 0.62 4.53
CA ILE A 39 8.74 0.24 3.84
C ILE A 39 8.34 -1.18 4.22
N VAL A 40 7.05 -1.35 4.50
CA VAL A 40 6.43 -2.67 4.61
C VAL A 40 5.22 -2.73 3.69
N LEU A 41 5.06 -3.87 3.03
CA LEU A 41 3.92 -4.19 2.17
C LEU A 41 3.22 -5.41 2.76
N SER A 42 2.15 -5.86 2.13
CA SER A 42 1.54 -7.13 2.47
C SER A 42 1.43 -8.02 1.23
N ILE A 43 1.15 -9.29 1.45
CA ILE A 43 0.89 -10.26 0.37
C ILE A 43 -0.26 -9.75 -0.51
N GLN A 44 -1.31 -9.19 0.10
CA GLN A 44 -2.44 -8.62 -0.63
C GLN A 44 -1.98 -7.53 -1.61
N VAL A 45 -1.12 -6.62 -1.15
CA VAL A 45 -0.63 -5.51 -1.98
C VAL A 45 0.11 -6.03 -3.20
N LEU A 46 0.95 -7.04 -3.04
CA LEU A 46 1.69 -7.62 -4.17
C LEU A 46 0.74 -8.19 -5.22
N GLY A 47 -0.27 -8.93 -4.79
CA GLY A 47 -1.25 -9.51 -5.71
C GLY A 47 -2.12 -8.46 -6.38
N GLU A 48 -2.63 -7.51 -5.61
CA GLU A 48 -3.46 -6.43 -6.16
C GLU A 48 -2.67 -5.57 -7.16
N PHE A 49 -1.41 -5.30 -6.87
CA PHE A 49 -0.55 -4.56 -7.80
C PHE A 49 -0.48 -5.27 -9.15
N TYR A 50 -0.16 -6.58 -9.15
CA TYR A 50 -0.05 -7.35 -10.39
C TYR A 50 -1.35 -7.31 -11.19
N VAL A 51 -2.48 -7.56 -10.56
CA VAL A 51 -3.78 -7.57 -11.22
C VAL A 51 -4.11 -6.19 -11.78
N THR A 52 -3.85 -5.13 -11.02
CA THR A 52 -4.17 -3.76 -11.42
C THR A 52 -3.34 -3.30 -12.61
N VAL A 53 -2.01 -3.47 -12.57
CA VAL A 53 -1.16 -2.97 -13.64
C VAL A 53 -1.31 -3.77 -14.93
N THR A 54 -1.59 -5.06 -14.84
CA THR A 54 -1.80 -5.90 -16.04
C THR A 54 -3.11 -5.59 -16.73
N ARG A 55 -4.07 -4.97 -16.03
CA ARG A 55 -5.31 -4.47 -16.62
C ARG A 55 -5.17 -3.04 -17.12
N LYS A 56 -4.73 -2.16 -16.22
CA LYS A 56 -4.67 -0.71 -16.48
C LYS A 56 -3.65 -0.35 -17.56
N PHE A 57 -2.52 -1.04 -17.57
CA PHE A 57 -1.41 -0.76 -18.49
C PHE A 57 -1.18 -1.90 -19.48
N ALA A 58 -2.24 -2.61 -19.87
CA ALA A 58 -2.15 -3.78 -20.74
C ALA A 58 -1.43 -3.53 -22.05
N GLU A 59 -1.52 -2.29 -22.60
CA GLU A 59 -0.89 -1.94 -23.87
C GLU A 59 0.57 -1.53 -23.73
N SER A 60 0.99 -1.08 -22.55
CA SER A 60 2.33 -0.52 -22.33
C SER A 60 3.20 -1.34 -21.40
N MET A 61 2.63 -2.29 -20.67
CA MET A 61 3.36 -3.12 -19.73
C MET A 61 3.09 -4.60 -19.99
N SER A 62 4.15 -5.36 -20.25
CA SER A 62 4.04 -6.80 -20.44
C SER A 62 3.79 -7.50 -19.10
N LEU A 63 3.23 -8.71 -19.16
CA LEU A 63 3.06 -9.54 -17.96
C LEU A 63 4.40 -9.83 -17.30
N GLU A 64 5.46 -10.00 -18.11
CA GLU A 64 6.79 -10.24 -17.59
C GLU A 64 7.33 -9.04 -16.81
N THR A 65 7.15 -7.83 -17.34
CA THR A 65 7.56 -6.59 -16.65
C THR A 65 6.81 -6.44 -15.33
N ALA A 66 5.51 -6.71 -15.32
CA ALA A 66 4.71 -6.66 -14.10
C ALA A 66 5.21 -7.66 -13.07
N ALA A 67 5.54 -8.88 -13.50
CA ALA A 67 6.08 -9.91 -12.61
C ALA A 67 7.42 -9.50 -12.02
N ARG A 68 8.30 -8.88 -12.82
CA ARG A 68 9.58 -8.36 -12.32
C ARG A 68 9.40 -7.27 -11.29
N ALA A 69 8.40 -6.40 -11.47
CA ALA A 69 8.10 -5.37 -10.49
C ALA A 69 7.66 -5.99 -9.15
N VAL A 70 6.80 -7.01 -9.20
CA VAL A 70 6.40 -7.74 -7.98
C VAL A 70 7.61 -8.37 -7.30
N ASP A 71 8.51 -8.98 -8.06
CA ASP A 71 9.72 -9.57 -7.51
C ASP A 71 10.58 -8.50 -6.81
N ALA A 72 10.73 -7.33 -7.42
CA ALA A 72 11.47 -6.22 -6.82
C ALA A 72 10.80 -5.74 -5.52
N PHE A 73 9.48 -5.58 -5.51
CA PHE A 73 8.74 -5.19 -4.30
C PHE A 73 8.83 -6.24 -3.20
N SER A 74 8.98 -7.51 -3.57
CA SER A 74 9.10 -8.60 -2.60
C SER A 74 10.38 -8.52 -1.76
N ARG A 75 11.32 -7.67 -2.15
CA ARG A 75 12.55 -7.42 -1.37
C ARG A 75 12.34 -6.45 -0.21
N PHE A 76 11.25 -5.70 -0.22
CA PHE A 76 10.83 -4.98 0.97
C PHE A 76 10.34 -5.97 2.02
N ARG A 77 10.11 -5.49 3.24
CA ARG A 77 9.43 -6.31 4.23
C ARG A 77 8.01 -6.58 3.75
N VAL A 78 7.60 -7.85 3.71
CA VAL A 78 6.25 -8.24 3.28
C VAL A 78 5.54 -8.92 4.44
N GLN A 79 4.44 -8.30 4.88
CA GLN A 79 3.63 -8.83 5.97
C GLN A 79 2.72 -9.93 5.44
N PRO A 80 2.76 -11.13 6.04
CA PRO A 80 1.84 -12.20 5.65
C PRO A 80 0.43 -11.90 6.15
N VAL A 81 -0.55 -12.50 5.49
CA VAL A 81 -1.96 -12.45 5.90
C VAL A 81 -2.32 -13.81 6.51
N HIS A 82 -2.64 -13.81 7.79
CA HIS A 82 -3.02 -15.00 8.52
C HIS A 82 -4.54 -15.07 8.67
N PRO A 83 -5.11 -16.24 9.04
CA PRO A 83 -6.55 -16.32 9.31
C PRO A 83 -7.04 -15.31 10.33
N GLU A 84 -6.23 -15.04 11.36
CA GLU A 84 -6.55 -14.03 12.39
C GLU A 84 -6.66 -12.64 11.78
N THR A 85 -5.83 -12.32 10.78
CA THR A 85 -5.87 -11.04 10.08
C THR A 85 -7.19 -10.90 9.31
N VAL A 86 -7.62 -11.97 8.65
CA VAL A 86 -8.90 -11.99 7.91
C VAL A 86 -10.07 -11.75 8.86
N ASN A 87 -10.10 -12.48 9.99
CA ASN A 87 -11.18 -12.31 10.97
C ASN A 87 -11.21 -10.90 11.55
N ALA A 88 -10.05 -10.32 11.87
CA ALA A 88 -9.96 -8.95 12.37
C ALA A 88 -10.44 -7.95 11.31
N ALA A 89 -10.12 -8.18 10.04
CA ALA A 89 -10.58 -7.32 8.94
C ALA A 89 -12.09 -7.38 8.77
N ILE A 90 -12.69 -8.54 8.89
CA ILE A 90 -14.15 -8.70 8.83
C ILE A 90 -14.81 -7.88 9.95
N HIS A 91 -14.29 -8.00 11.17
CA HIS A 91 -14.81 -7.26 12.31
C HIS A 91 -14.67 -5.74 12.09
N ARG A 92 -13.50 -5.29 11.64
CA ARG A 92 -13.24 -3.85 11.40
C ARG A 92 -14.13 -3.30 10.30
N SER A 93 -14.36 -4.05 9.22
CA SER A 93 -15.20 -3.60 8.12
C SER A 93 -16.63 -3.31 8.59
N ARG A 94 -17.10 -4.10 9.55
CA ARG A 94 -18.46 -3.95 10.09
C ARG A 94 -18.53 -2.81 11.10
N SER A 95 -17.53 -2.64 11.94
CA SER A 95 -17.53 -1.62 12.99
C SER A 95 -17.18 -0.22 12.48
N MET A 96 -16.33 -0.13 11.46
CA MET A 96 -15.86 1.15 10.93
C MET A 96 -16.46 1.51 9.57
N ARG A 97 -17.31 0.66 9.01
CA ARG A 97 -17.94 0.86 7.70
C ARG A 97 -16.90 1.04 6.59
N LEU A 98 -15.81 0.31 6.68
CA LEU A 98 -14.83 0.21 5.60
C LEU A 98 -15.14 -1.01 4.75
N SER A 99 -14.67 -1.01 3.48
CA SER A 99 -14.71 -2.24 2.70
C SER A 99 -13.86 -3.29 3.39
N TYR A 100 -14.16 -4.57 3.12
CA TYR A 100 -13.32 -5.66 3.62
C TYR A 100 -11.87 -5.49 3.18
N TRP A 101 -11.66 -5.16 1.89
CA TRP A 101 -10.31 -5.05 1.34
C TRP A 101 -9.51 -3.92 1.97
N ASP A 102 -10.13 -2.75 2.21
CA ASP A 102 -9.48 -1.66 2.94
C ASP A 102 -9.20 -2.04 4.38
N SER A 103 -10.13 -2.77 5.01
CA SER A 103 -9.93 -3.27 6.37
C SER A 103 -8.78 -4.25 6.46
N LEU A 104 -8.59 -5.08 5.43
CA LEU A 104 -7.47 -6.03 5.39
C LEU A 104 -6.13 -5.29 5.26
N ILE A 105 -6.08 -4.22 4.48
CA ILE A 105 -4.89 -3.35 4.40
C ILE A 105 -4.57 -2.77 5.78
N VAL A 106 -5.58 -2.21 6.45
CA VAL A 106 -5.40 -1.61 7.79
C VAL A 106 -4.90 -2.66 8.79
N GLU A 107 -5.50 -3.85 8.78
CA GLU A 107 -5.10 -4.91 9.72
C GLU A 107 -3.68 -5.41 9.43
N ALA A 108 -3.30 -5.52 8.16
CA ALA A 108 -1.94 -5.91 7.81
C ALA A 108 -0.93 -4.85 8.29
N ALA A 109 -1.25 -3.57 8.11
CA ALA A 109 -0.40 -2.47 8.57
C ALA A 109 -0.24 -2.50 10.10
N LEU A 110 -1.33 -2.69 10.83
CA LEU A 110 -1.30 -2.78 12.30
C LEU A 110 -0.49 -4.01 12.74
N SER A 111 -0.70 -5.16 12.11
CA SER A 111 0.04 -6.38 12.43
C SER A 111 1.53 -6.24 12.19
N ALA A 112 1.91 -5.44 11.19
CA ALA A 112 3.31 -5.17 10.89
C ALA A 112 3.95 -4.17 11.86
N GLY A 113 3.16 -3.56 12.75
CA GLY A 113 3.65 -2.53 13.64
C GLY A 113 3.93 -1.21 12.93
N ALA A 114 3.26 -0.95 11.80
CA ALA A 114 3.45 0.29 11.06
C ALA A 114 2.87 1.47 11.83
N GLY A 115 3.58 2.60 11.81
CA GLY A 115 3.07 3.85 12.37
C GLY A 115 2.35 4.70 11.34
N VAL A 116 2.59 4.45 10.04
CA VAL A 116 2.01 5.20 8.93
C VAL A 116 1.50 4.22 7.88
N LEU A 117 0.34 4.55 7.32
CA LEU A 117 -0.19 3.90 6.12
C LEU A 117 -0.33 4.95 5.02
N PHE A 118 0.46 4.82 3.96
CA PHE A 118 0.36 5.67 2.79
C PHE A 118 -0.71 5.12 1.85
N THR A 119 -1.77 5.88 1.65
CA THR A 119 -2.88 5.51 0.78
C THR A 119 -3.66 6.75 0.37
N GLU A 120 -4.27 6.73 -0.82
CA GLU A 120 -5.22 7.79 -1.20
C GLU A 120 -6.68 7.36 -1.00
N ASP A 121 -6.93 6.11 -0.61
CA ASP A 121 -8.27 5.55 -0.51
C ASP A 121 -8.98 5.81 0.83
N LEU A 122 -8.22 6.14 1.86
CA LEU A 122 -8.75 6.42 3.19
C LEU A 122 -8.59 7.91 3.51
N GLN A 123 -9.21 8.34 4.59
CA GLN A 123 -9.19 9.76 4.96
C GLN A 123 -7.83 10.18 5.49
N HIS A 124 -7.20 11.14 4.81
CA HIS A 124 -5.94 11.71 5.25
C HIS A 124 -6.07 12.30 6.66
N GLY A 125 -5.09 12.00 7.49
CA GLY A 125 -5.04 12.50 8.87
C GLY A 125 -5.81 11.65 9.88
N GLN A 126 -6.61 10.69 9.41
CA GLN A 126 -7.31 9.77 10.29
C GLN A 126 -6.30 8.91 11.06
N ARG A 127 -6.59 8.65 12.32
CA ARG A 127 -5.79 7.74 13.12
C ARG A 127 -6.64 6.52 13.47
N ILE A 128 -6.12 5.34 13.19
CA ILE A 128 -6.75 4.07 13.50
C ILE A 128 -5.81 3.32 14.44
N ASP A 129 -6.17 3.24 15.73
CA ASP A 129 -5.27 2.77 16.80
C ASP A 129 -3.97 3.59 16.74
N ASP A 130 -2.81 2.97 16.56
CA ASP A 130 -1.53 3.68 16.47
C ASP A 130 -1.11 3.98 15.03
N LEU A 131 -2.00 3.74 14.07
CA LEU A 131 -1.71 3.90 12.64
C LEU A 131 -2.22 5.27 12.15
N GLN A 132 -1.31 6.07 11.60
CA GLN A 132 -1.63 7.36 11.00
C GLN A 132 -1.85 7.18 9.50
N ILE A 133 -3.01 7.60 8.99
CA ILE A 133 -3.31 7.57 7.56
C ILE A 133 -2.74 8.82 6.89
N VAL A 134 -1.94 8.64 5.85
CA VAL A 134 -1.33 9.74 5.11
C VAL A 134 -1.59 9.54 3.61
N ASN A 135 -2.23 10.52 2.97
CA ASN A 135 -2.34 10.54 1.52
C ASN A 135 -1.11 11.26 0.97
N PRO A 136 -0.16 10.54 0.32
CA PRO A 136 1.09 11.16 -0.13
C PRO A 136 0.92 12.08 -1.34
N PHE A 137 -0.28 12.11 -1.92
CA PHE A 137 -0.56 12.89 -3.13
C PHE A 137 -1.26 14.21 -2.84
N ARG A 138 -1.53 14.50 -1.57
CA ARG A 138 -2.14 15.78 -1.19
C ARG A 138 -1.12 16.92 -1.30
N ASP A 139 -1.60 18.06 -1.80
CA ASP A 139 -0.83 19.28 -1.80
C ASP A 139 -0.98 19.99 -0.46
N GLY A 140 0.15 20.40 0.09
CA GLY A 140 0.27 21.27 1.24
C GLY A 140 -0.51 20.86 2.49
N ASP A 141 0.12 20.61 3.56
CA ASP A 141 -0.53 20.48 4.87
C ASP A 141 0.38 21.07 5.91
#